data_871953ecf5ad8f4179456ed5e8ded358
#
_entry.id   871953ecf5ad8f4179456ed5e8ded358
#
_cell.length_a   1.000
_cell.length_b   1.000
_cell.length_c   1.000
_cell.angle_alpha   90.00
_cell.angle_beta   90.00
_cell.angle_gamma   90.00
#
_symmetry.space_group_name_H-M   'P 1'
#
loop_
_entity.id
_entity.type
_entity.pdbx_description
1 polymer ?
#
loop_
_entity_poly.entity_id
_entity_poly.type
_entity_poly.pdbx_seq_one_letter_code
_entity_poly.pdbx_strand_id
1 'polypeptide(L)'
;LVQCSKVFVAESSDKGAGAFAACDIGEGEVVERGIVRRLPAAFDGNSSPYVFTWSEDRTVWAVGSGCSTFYNCSETPNTKMHRDFENDTFEITALRPISKGEELTHVYKSLQWRGCFEDLR
;
A
#
# COMPACT_ATOMS: atom_id res chain seq x y z
N LEU A 1 -15.93 -1.14 -3.09
CA LEU A 1 -15.81 -2.54 -2.74
C LEU A 1 -14.47 -2.79 -2.03
N VAL A 2 -14.53 -3.39 -0.86
CA VAL A 2 -13.32 -3.76 -0.10
C VAL A 2 -13.17 -5.28 -0.17
N GLN A 3 -12.04 -5.75 -0.69
CA GLN A 3 -11.71 -7.18 -0.80
C GLN A 3 -10.25 -7.38 -0.40
N CYS A 4 -10.01 -7.99 0.76
CA CYS A 4 -8.68 -8.28 1.26
C CYS A 4 -8.54 -9.70 1.82
N SER A 5 -9.35 -10.65 1.34
CA SER A 5 -9.34 -12.03 1.82
C SER A 5 -8.05 -12.80 1.49
N LYS A 6 -7.27 -12.31 0.52
CA LYS A 6 -5.98 -12.92 0.15
C LYS A 6 -4.82 -12.40 1.00
N VAL A 7 -5.09 -11.53 1.97
CA VAL A 7 -4.07 -10.84 2.77
C VAL A 7 -4.35 -11.05 4.24
N PHE A 8 -3.29 -11.27 5.02
CA PHE A 8 -3.38 -11.17 6.47
C PHE A 8 -2.25 -10.27 6.99
N VAL A 9 -2.47 -9.68 8.16
CA VAL A 9 -1.47 -8.82 8.80
C VAL A 9 -0.84 -9.60 9.94
N ALA A 10 0.48 -9.59 9.99
CA ALA A 10 1.25 -10.26 11.02
C ALA A 10 2.51 -9.48 11.32
N GLU A 11 3.21 -9.85 12.37
CA GLU A 11 4.48 -9.22 12.70
C GLU A 11 5.55 -9.64 11.69
N SER A 12 6.21 -8.65 11.09
CA SER A 12 7.38 -8.85 10.24
C SER A 12 8.63 -8.84 11.12
N SER A 13 9.66 -9.60 10.75
CA SER A 13 10.81 -9.87 11.62
C SER A 13 11.55 -8.60 12.10
N ASP A 14 11.55 -7.53 11.31
CA ASP A 14 12.34 -6.33 11.63
C ASP A 14 11.65 -5.01 11.26
N LYS A 15 10.39 -5.05 10.83
CA LYS A 15 9.67 -3.88 10.30
C LYS A 15 8.34 -3.59 11.02
N GLY A 16 8.09 -4.24 12.16
CA GLY A 16 6.80 -4.18 12.82
C GLY A 16 5.75 -5.00 12.07
N ALA A 17 4.52 -4.52 11.98
CA ALA A 17 3.47 -5.24 11.27
C ALA A 17 3.70 -5.20 9.76
N GLY A 18 3.33 -6.28 9.08
CA GLY A 18 3.40 -6.39 7.63
C GLY A 18 2.19 -7.13 7.07
N ALA A 19 1.99 -7.02 5.77
CA ALA A 19 0.95 -7.73 5.03
C ALA A 19 1.57 -8.97 4.38
N PHE A 20 0.86 -10.10 4.47
CA PHE A 20 1.34 -11.39 3.96
C PHE A 20 0.26 -12.06 3.12
N ALA A 21 0.69 -12.88 2.15
CA ALA A 21 -0.23 -13.61 1.30
C ALA A 21 -0.90 -14.75 2.08
N ALA A 22 -2.23 -14.75 2.08
CA ALA A 22 -3.02 -15.81 2.73
C ALA A 22 -3.18 -17.04 1.85
N CYS A 23 -2.81 -16.94 0.57
CA CYS A 23 -2.88 -18.02 -0.41
C CYS A 23 -1.86 -17.75 -1.52
N ASP A 24 -1.66 -18.71 -2.41
CA ASP A 24 -0.85 -18.50 -3.61
C ASP A 24 -1.55 -17.49 -4.52
N ILE A 25 -0.79 -16.56 -5.09
CA ILE A 25 -1.31 -15.50 -5.95
C ILE A 25 -0.50 -15.51 -7.24
N GLY A 26 -1.18 -15.53 -8.38
CA GLY A 26 -0.52 -15.50 -9.68
C GLY A 26 -0.11 -14.10 -10.12
N GLU A 27 0.86 -14.02 -11.00
CA GLU A 27 1.28 -12.75 -11.59
C GLU A 27 0.08 -12.06 -12.26
N GLY A 28 -0.09 -10.77 -11.99
CA GLY A 28 -1.18 -9.97 -12.53
C GLY A 28 -2.51 -10.13 -11.81
N GLU A 29 -2.63 -11.09 -10.87
CA GLU A 29 -3.86 -11.22 -10.09
C GLU A 29 -4.05 -10.05 -9.14
N VAL A 30 -5.31 -9.73 -8.85
CA VAL A 30 -5.65 -8.76 -7.84
C VAL A 30 -5.41 -9.36 -6.46
N VAL A 31 -4.56 -8.71 -5.69
CA VAL A 31 -4.26 -9.09 -4.30
C VAL A 31 -5.30 -8.48 -3.36
N GLU A 32 -5.60 -7.21 -3.56
CA GLU A 32 -6.52 -6.48 -2.70
C GLU A 32 -7.20 -5.37 -3.49
N ARG A 33 -8.50 -5.15 -3.23
CA ARG A 33 -9.25 -3.99 -3.69
C ARG A 33 -9.74 -3.21 -2.50
N GLY A 34 -9.78 -1.89 -2.62
CA GLY A 34 -10.25 -1.08 -1.54
C GLY A 34 -10.72 0.30 -1.95
N ILE A 35 -11.08 1.05 -0.93
CA ILE A 35 -11.52 2.43 -1.05
C ILE A 35 -10.64 3.29 -0.14
N VAL A 36 -10.64 4.60 -0.37
CA VAL A 36 -9.91 5.53 0.49
C VAL A 36 -10.86 6.56 1.06
N ARG A 37 -10.44 7.14 2.19
CA ARG A 37 -11.03 8.38 2.72
C ARG A 37 -10.04 9.50 2.50
N ARG A 38 -10.48 10.55 1.83
CA ARG A 38 -9.66 11.76 1.68
C ARG A 38 -9.57 12.47 3.03
N LEU A 39 -8.38 12.97 3.33
CA LEU A 39 -8.14 13.71 4.56
C LEU A 39 -8.39 15.21 4.33
N PRO A 40 -8.63 15.99 5.41
CA PRO A 40 -8.83 17.44 5.27
C PRO A 40 -7.68 18.11 4.54
N ALA A 41 -7.97 19.18 3.80
CA ALA A 41 -6.99 19.91 3.00
C ALA A 41 -5.79 20.42 3.83
N ALA A 42 -6.00 20.68 5.11
CA ALA A 42 -4.94 21.16 6.02
C ALA A 42 -4.03 20.02 6.53
N PHE A 43 -4.36 18.77 6.26
CA PHE A 43 -3.55 17.64 6.73
C PHE A 43 -2.22 17.59 5.98
N ASP A 44 -1.12 17.47 6.75
CA ASP A 44 0.21 17.30 6.18
C ASP A 44 0.61 15.81 6.20
N GLY A 45 0.47 15.14 5.07
CA GLY A 45 0.82 13.73 4.92
C GLY A 45 2.32 13.45 4.91
N ASN A 46 3.17 14.50 4.84
CA ASN A 46 4.61 14.32 4.86
C ASN A 46 5.12 13.74 6.18
N SER A 47 4.36 13.90 7.27
CA SER A 47 4.73 13.42 8.59
C SER A 47 4.20 12.02 8.91
N SER A 48 3.38 11.41 8.04
CA SER A 48 2.79 10.09 8.30
C SER A 48 3.05 9.12 7.16
N PRO A 49 3.66 7.94 7.44
CA PRO A 49 3.87 6.91 6.41
C PRO A 49 2.61 6.10 6.08
N TYR A 50 1.51 6.30 6.83
CA TYR A 50 0.30 5.49 6.69
C TYR A 50 -0.74 6.08 5.73
N VAL A 51 -0.47 7.26 5.19
CA VAL A 51 -1.36 7.92 4.24
C VAL A 51 -0.73 7.93 2.85
N PHE A 52 -1.58 7.99 1.83
CA PHE A 52 -1.15 8.00 0.43
C PHE A 52 -1.41 9.38 -0.17
N THR A 53 -0.56 9.77 -1.14
CA THR A 53 -0.91 10.88 -2.02
C THR A 53 -2.09 10.45 -2.88
N TRP A 54 -3.08 11.32 -3.03
CA TRP A 54 -4.30 10.97 -3.73
C TRP A 54 -4.63 12.00 -4.82
N SER A 55 -3.60 12.54 -5.45
CA SER A 55 -3.69 13.40 -6.63
C SER A 55 -2.34 13.43 -7.32
N GLU A 56 -2.33 13.78 -8.61
CA GLU A 56 -1.09 13.85 -9.38
C GLU A 56 -0.18 14.99 -8.90
N ASP A 57 -0.75 16.08 -8.42
CA ASP A 57 0.00 17.24 -7.90
C ASP A 57 0.44 17.06 -6.45
N ARG A 58 0.11 15.93 -5.81
CA ARG A 58 0.53 15.57 -4.44
C ARG A 58 -0.02 16.50 -3.35
N THR A 59 -1.16 17.13 -3.61
CA THR A 59 -1.79 18.05 -2.65
C THR A 59 -2.90 17.42 -1.81
N VAL A 60 -3.40 16.26 -2.24
CA VAL A 60 -4.46 15.53 -1.54
C VAL A 60 -3.86 14.29 -0.89
N TRP A 61 -4.26 14.03 0.35
CA TRP A 61 -3.84 12.88 1.12
C TRP A 61 -5.05 12.01 1.45
N ALA A 62 -4.84 10.70 1.52
CA ALA A 62 -5.92 9.77 1.81
C ALA A 62 -5.43 8.57 2.60
N VAL A 63 -6.33 7.98 3.38
CA VAL A 63 -6.08 6.72 4.09
C VAL A 63 -6.84 5.59 3.39
N GLY A 64 -6.18 4.46 3.19
CA GLY A 64 -6.76 3.30 2.51
C GLY A 64 -7.43 2.32 3.46
N SER A 65 -8.43 1.60 2.94
CA SER A 65 -9.16 0.55 3.65
C SER A 65 -8.36 -0.76 3.71
N GLY A 66 -8.88 -1.71 4.47
CA GLY A 66 -8.36 -3.08 4.53
C GLY A 66 -6.94 -3.14 5.07
N CYS A 67 -6.10 -3.90 4.39
CA CYS A 67 -4.70 -4.11 4.79
C CYS A 67 -3.72 -3.16 4.10
N SER A 68 -4.21 -2.19 3.34
CA SER A 68 -3.40 -1.37 2.43
C SER A 68 -2.28 -0.58 3.11
N THR A 69 -2.45 -0.21 4.39
CA THR A 69 -1.45 0.55 5.14
C THR A 69 -0.35 -0.32 5.74
N PHE A 70 -0.44 -1.64 5.62
CA PHE A 70 0.50 -2.58 6.23
C PHE A 70 1.51 -3.17 5.26
N TYR A 71 1.43 -2.83 3.97
CA TYR A 71 2.43 -3.27 2.99
C TYR A 71 3.73 -2.51 3.25
N ASN A 72 4.79 -3.25 3.56
CA ASN A 72 6.09 -2.64 3.78
C ASN A 72 6.76 -2.27 2.46
N CYS A 73 7.68 -1.32 2.51
CA CYS A 73 8.41 -0.85 1.35
C CYS A 73 9.55 -1.83 1.00
N SER A 74 9.78 -2.04 -0.29
CA SER A 74 10.90 -2.83 -0.80
C SER A 74 11.42 -2.23 -2.10
N GLU A 75 12.72 -2.32 -2.33
CA GLU A 75 13.31 -1.94 -3.61
C GLU A 75 12.96 -2.93 -4.72
N THR A 76 12.58 -4.15 -4.33
CA THR A 76 12.13 -5.20 -5.26
C THR A 76 10.72 -5.65 -4.88
N PRO A 77 9.72 -4.76 -5.04
CA PRO A 77 8.36 -5.05 -4.58
C PRO A 77 7.73 -6.17 -5.38
N ASN A 78 6.80 -6.89 -4.74
CA ASN A 78 6.03 -7.93 -5.43
C ASN A 78 4.59 -7.49 -5.74
N THR A 79 4.21 -6.28 -5.36
CA THR A 79 2.88 -5.73 -5.67
C THR A 79 2.98 -4.29 -6.17
N LYS A 80 1.90 -3.87 -6.83
CA LYS A 80 1.75 -2.49 -7.30
C LYS A 80 0.32 -2.03 -7.03
N MET A 81 0.19 -0.82 -6.47
CA MET A 81 -1.11 -0.18 -6.26
C MET A 81 -1.48 0.68 -7.46
N HIS A 82 -2.68 0.46 -7.97
CA HIS A 82 -3.30 1.26 -9.02
C HIS A 82 -4.35 2.15 -8.38
N ARG A 83 -4.19 3.46 -8.48
CA ARG A 83 -5.06 4.45 -7.84
C ARG A 83 -6.07 5.00 -8.84
N ASP A 84 -7.33 5.03 -8.43
CA ASP A 84 -8.41 5.69 -9.17
C ASP A 84 -8.85 6.90 -8.35
N PHE A 85 -8.31 8.07 -8.69
CA PHE A 85 -8.58 9.31 -7.96
C PHE A 85 -10.02 9.79 -8.13
N GLU A 86 -10.64 9.45 -9.24
CA GLU A 86 -12.01 9.90 -9.53
C GLU A 86 -13.04 9.17 -8.67
N ASN A 87 -12.85 7.86 -8.48
CA ASN A 87 -13.78 7.03 -7.73
C ASN A 87 -13.34 6.74 -6.30
N ASP A 88 -12.18 7.24 -5.89
CA ASP A 88 -11.58 7.02 -4.56
C ASP A 88 -11.42 5.54 -4.24
N THR A 89 -10.96 4.77 -5.23
CA THR A 89 -10.71 3.34 -5.11
C THR A 89 -9.28 3.00 -5.48
N PHE A 90 -8.84 1.81 -5.06
CA PHE A 90 -7.54 1.27 -5.48
C PHE A 90 -7.64 -0.22 -5.73
N GLU A 91 -6.66 -0.70 -6.49
CA GLU A 91 -6.48 -2.12 -6.77
C GLU A 91 -5.00 -2.44 -6.66
N ILE A 92 -4.66 -3.45 -5.86
CA ILE A 92 -3.28 -3.90 -5.70
C ILE A 92 -3.13 -5.21 -6.46
N THR A 93 -2.17 -5.27 -7.38
CA THR A 93 -1.93 -6.46 -8.22
C THR A 93 -0.55 -7.03 -7.95
N ALA A 94 -0.39 -8.34 -8.19
CA ALA A 94 0.88 -9.02 -8.07
C ALA A 94 1.76 -8.77 -9.29
N LEU A 95 3.01 -8.40 -9.04
CA LEU A 95 4.01 -8.16 -10.11
C LEU A 95 4.70 -9.44 -10.56
N ARG A 96 4.60 -10.50 -9.76
CA ARG A 96 5.14 -11.84 -10.03
C ARG A 96 4.33 -12.87 -9.25
N PRO A 97 4.51 -14.17 -9.47
CA PRO A 97 3.86 -15.16 -8.61
C PRO A 97 4.30 -14.99 -7.15
N ILE A 98 3.34 -15.08 -6.25
CA ILE A 98 3.55 -14.91 -4.81
C ILE A 98 3.06 -16.17 -4.11
N SER A 99 3.89 -16.74 -3.25
CA SER A 99 3.55 -17.94 -2.49
C SER A 99 2.81 -17.59 -1.21
N LYS A 100 1.89 -18.46 -0.80
CA LYS A 100 1.24 -18.36 0.51
C LYS A 100 2.28 -18.16 1.60
N GLY A 101 2.05 -17.18 2.46
CA GLY A 101 2.95 -16.83 3.56
C GLY A 101 4.06 -15.84 3.19
N GLU A 102 4.23 -15.54 1.91
CA GLU A 102 5.23 -14.56 1.47
C GLU A 102 4.78 -13.15 1.86
N GLU A 103 5.71 -12.31 2.31
CA GLU A 103 5.39 -10.91 2.62
C GLU A 103 5.06 -10.14 1.35
N LEU A 104 3.99 -9.35 1.42
CA LEU A 104 3.55 -8.46 0.34
C LEU A 104 4.23 -7.11 0.53
N THR A 105 4.89 -6.63 -0.49
CA THR A 105 5.65 -5.39 -0.44
C THR A 105 5.31 -4.51 -1.63
N HIS A 106 5.49 -3.21 -1.45
CA HIS A 106 5.34 -2.27 -2.55
C HIS A 106 6.39 -1.16 -2.45
N VAL A 107 6.49 -0.33 -3.48
CA VAL A 107 7.31 0.87 -3.45
C VAL A 107 6.41 2.06 -3.15
N TYR A 108 6.80 2.89 -2.17
CA TYR A 108 6.13 4.16 -1.93
C TYR A 108 6.62 5.18 -2.95
N LYS A 109 5.72 5.69 -3.80
CA LYS A 109 6.08 6.71 -4.79
C LYS A 109 6.67 7.97 -4.15
N SER A 110 6.30 8.25 -2.91
CA SER A 110 6.77 9.42 -2.17
C SER A 110 8.02 9.16 -1.34
N LEU A 111 8.65 7.99 -1.46
CA LEU A 111 9.78 7.57 -0.63
C LEU A 111 10.93 8.59 -0.64
N GLN A 112 11.20 9.21 -1.79
CA GLN A 112 12.35 10.07 -1.96
C GLN A 112 12.16 11.51 -1.46
N TRP A 113 10.91 11.96 -1.26
CA TRP A 113 10.65 13.37 -0.92
C TRP A 113 9.85 13.57 0.37
N ARG A 114 9.18 12.55 0.90
CA ARG A 114 8.44 12.69 2.17
C ARG A 114 9.38 12.49 3.36
N GLY A 115 9.34 13.43 4.31
CA GLY A 115 10.20 13.39 5.49
C GLY A 115 10.03 12.13 6.35
N CYS A 116 8.80 11.58 6.43
CA CYS A 116 8.52 10.37 7.21
C CYS A 116 9.22 9.11 6.67
N PHE A 117 9.76 9.15 5.44
CA PHE A 117 10.49 8.04 4.84
C PHE A 117 12.00 8.26 4.79
N GLU A 118 12.50 9.28 5.47
CA GLU A 118 13.94 9.61 5.42
C GLU A 118 14.83 8.43 5.79
N ASP A 119 14.47 7.67 6.80
CA ASP A 119 15.24 6.51 7.28
C ASP A 119 15.19 5.31 6.32
N LEU A 120 14.30 5.33 5.32
CA LEU A 120 14.15 4.24 4.37
C LEU A 120 14.85 4.48 3.02
N ARG A 121 15.41 5.67 2.84
CA ARG A 121 16.10 6.03 1.58
C ARG A 121 17.45 5.40 1.42
#